data_37e6ff91f8e66c0453a997b07a571f47
#
_entry.id   37e6ff91f8e66c0453a997b07a571f47
#
_cell.length_a   1.000
_cell.length_b   1.000
_cell.length_c   1.000
_cell.angle_alpha   90.00
_cell.angle_beta   90.00
_cell.angle_gamma   90.00
#
_symmetry.space_group_name_H-M   'P 1'
#
loop_
_entity.id
_entity.type
_entity.pdbx_description
1 polymer ?
#
loop_
_entity_poly.entity_id
_entity_poly.type
_entity_poly.pdbx_seq_one_letter_code
_entity_poly.pdbx_strand_id
1 'polypeptide(L)'
;MTVAPVYKQGWTLDDVHWSLFDPKRIEPSLLATVKAAALVEYNAPDYVTYLKRVFAGTGPETIAAIEQWGREEAQHGRALGRWAEMADPSFKLEEAFARFRKGYTPEHFDGSDDVSVRGSRRGEMIARCVVESGTSSYYSAIRDASEEPVLAEIAGRIAADEYRHYKLFYDLQHAQPEPELGFWKKLSIAVGRVRESDDDELAFSFYCANVPPEQEAATPYDRKKFSKLAGRASMAAYHRKHIDRLVQMVVKAVGANPHGWLARLAGILLWRRLETRSI
;
A
#
# COMPACT_ATOMS: atom_id res chain seq x y z
N MET A 1 -21.75 -1.42 22.93
CA MET A 1 -21.87 -1.75 21.49
C MET A 1 -21.37 -0.54 20.71
N THR A 2 -20.13 -0.55 20.26
CA THR A 2 -19.59 0.48 19.36
C THR A 2 -19.96 0.03 17.96
N VAL A 3 -20.92 0.73 17.34
CA VAL A 3 -21.31 0.52 15.95
C VAL A 3 -20.08 0.84 15.10
N ALA A 4 -19.58 -0.15 14.36
CA ALA A 4 -18.56 0.12 13.36
C ALA A 4 -19.08 1.17 12.39
N PRO A 5 -18.31 2.21 12.07
CA PRO A 5 -18.78 3.23 11.15
C PRO A 5 -19.14 2.59 9.81
N VAL A 6 -20.35 2.85 9.32
CA VAL A 6 -20.76 2.47 7.97
C VAL A 6 -19.92 3.31 7.01
N TYR A 7 -18.87 2.72 6.46
CA TYR A 7 -18.05 3.37 5.45
C TYR A 7 -18.83 3.41 4.14
N LYS A 8 -19.19 4.62 3.72
CA LYS A 8 -19.77 4.83 2.39
C LYS A 8 -18.64 4.73 1.37
N GLN A 9 -18.81 3.92 0.33
CA GLN A 9 -17.89 3.89 -0.81
C GLN A 9 -17.69 5.32 -1.33
N GLY A 10 -16.41 5.74 -1.44
CA GLY A 10 -16.09 7.14 -1.67
C GLY A 10 -16.24 7.57 -3.12
N TRP A 11 -15.89 6.71 -4.09
CA TRP A 11 -15.88 7.01 -5.52
C TRP A 11 -15.85 5.71 -6.35
N THR A 12 -16.07 5.81 -7.65
CA THR A 12 -16.00 4.72 -8.63
C THR A 12 -15.12 5.15 -9.81
N LEU A 13 -14.78 4.21 -10.70
CA LEU A 13 -14.03 4.53 -11.91
C LEU A 13 -14.77 5.56 -12.81
N ASP A 14 -16.11 5.60 -12.73
CA ASP A 14 -16.92 6.54 -13.52
C ASP A 14 -16.85 7.97 -13.00
N ASP A 15 -16.40 8.16 -11.75
CA ASP A 15 -16.19 9.48 -11.13
C ASP A 15 -14.83 10.10 -11.52
N VAL A 16 -13.97 9.36 -12.21
CA VAL A 16 -12.66 9.87 -12.68
C VAL A 16 -12.81 10.59 -14.01
N HIS A 17 -12.22 11.76 -14.12
CA HIS A 17 -12.30 12.60 -15.32
C HIS A 17 -11.35 12.14 -16.44
N TRP A 18 -11.55 10.92 -16.95
CA TRP A 18 -10.70 10.28 -17.96
C TRP A 18 -10.47 11.12 -19.22
N SER A 19 -11.42 12.00 -19.57
CA SER A 19 -11.32 12.91 -20.72
C SER A 19 -10.23 13.98 -20.57
N LEU A 20 -9.71 14.18 -19.38
CA LEU A 20 -8.61 15.12 -19.11
C LEU A 20 -7.22 14.50 -19.29
N PHE A 21 -7.14 13.22 -19.68
CA PHE A 21 -5.86 12.53 -19.86
C PHE A 21 -4.99 13.21 -20.92
N ASP A 22 -3.76 13.55 -20.55
CA ASP A 22 -2.79 14.20 -21.42
C ASP A 22 -1.47 13.40 -21.51
N PRO A 23 -1.26 12.62 -22.58
CA PRO A 23 -0.07 11.79 -22.73
C PRO A 23 1.25 12.58 -22.77
N LYS A 24 1.20 13.90 -23.01
CA LYS A 24 2.40 14.75 -23.06
C LYS A 24 2.94 15.09 -21.67
N ARG A 25 2.15 14.85 -20.61
CA ARG A 25 2.50 15.16 -19.23
C ARG A 25 2.89 13.92 -18.43
N ILE A 26 3.04 12.78 -19.10
CA ILE A 26 3.44 11.54 -18.45
C ILE A 26 4.93 11.58 -18.13
N GLU A 27 5.26 11.42 -16.85
CA GLU A 27 6.62 11.28 -16.38
C GLU A 27 6.97 9.78 -16.34
N PRO A 28 8.07 9.31 -17.00
CA PRO A 28 8.38 7.89 -17.14
C PRO A 28 8.59 7.14 -15.83
N SER A 29 9.16 7.79 -14.80
CA SER A 29 9.38 7.16 -13.50
C SER A 29 8.06 6.96 -12.75
N LEU A 30 7.12 7.90 -12.88
CA LEU A 30 5.76 7.75 -12.35
C LEU A 30 5.00 6.65 -13.06
N LEU A 31 5.12 6.54 -14.40
CA LEU A 31 4.49 5.47 -15.16
C LEU A 31 4.96 4.09 -14.68
N ALA A 32 6.28 3.89 -14.57
CA ALA A 32 6.85 2.63 -14.13
C ALA A 32 6.39 2.23 -12.72
N THR A 33 6.32 3.22 -11.84
CA THR A 33 5.89 3.05 -10.44
C THR A 33 4.39 2.76 -10.33
N VAL A 34 3.55 3.45 -11.10
CA VAL A 34 2.09 3.26 -11.10
C VAL A 34 1.69 1.90 -11.66
N LYS A 35 2.37 1.43 -12.73
CA LYS A 35 2.17 0.07 -13.24
C LYS A 35 2.41 -0.99 -12.15
N ALA A 36 3.49 -0.86 -11.39
CA ALA A 36 3.80 -1.80 -10.30
C ALA A 36 2.77 -1.70 -9.16
N ALA A 37 2.40 -0.48 -8.76
CA ALA A 37 1.40 -0.23 -7.74
C ALA A 37 0.04 -0.83 -8.11
N ALA A 38 -0.37 -0.75 -9.38
CA ALA A 38 -1.61 -1.35 -9.86
C ALA A 38 -1.67 -2.85 -9.59
N LEU A 39 -0.56 -3.59 -9.72
CA LEU A 39 -0.51 -5.03 -9.45
C LEU A 39 -0.65 -5.33 -7.96
N VAL A 40 0.01 -4.55 -7.11
CA VAL A 40 -0.03 -4.72 -5.64
C VAL A 40 -1.44 -4.47 -5.12
N GLU A 41 -2.06 -3.36 -5.49
CA GLU A 41 -3.45 -3.01 -5.10
C GLU A 41 -4.46 -4.04 -5.62
N TYR A 42 -4.28 -4.50 -6.86
CA TYR A 42 -5.19 -5.48 -7.47
C TYR A 42 -5.10 -6.86 -6.79
N ASN A 43 -4.04 -7.13 -6.02
CA ASN A 43 -3.86 -8.36 -5.24
C ASN A 43 -4.60 -8.37 -3.89
N ALA A 44 -5.36 -7.35 -3.55
CA ALA A 44 -6.11 -7.25 -2.30
C ALA A 44 -6.97 -8.47 -1.91
N PRO A 45 -7.59 -9.25 -2.84
CA PRO A 45 -8.39 -10.41 -2.46
C PRO A 45 -7.64 -11.46 -1.63
N ASP A 46 -6.33 -11.61 -1.80
CA ASP A 46 -5.52 -12.54 -1.02
C ASP A 46 -5.40 -12.05 0.44
N TYR A 47 -5.19 -10.76 0.61
CA TYR A 47 -5.14 -10.13 1.94
C TYR A 47 -6.49 -10.16 2.64
N VAL A 48 -7.60 -9.97 1.92
CA VAL A 48 -8.96 -10.14 2.46
C VAL A 48 -9.16 -11.56 2.97
N THR A 49 -8.74 -12.56 2.20
CA THR A 49 -8.85 -13.97 2.60
C THR A 49 -8.07 -14.25 3.88
N TYR A 50 -6.84 -13.76 3.99
CA TYR A 50 -6.03 -13.86 5.20
C TYR A 50 -6.69 -13.16 6.40
N LEU A 51 -7.09 -11.89 6.24
CA LEU A 51 -7.69 -11.14 7.34
C LEU A 51 -9.01 -11.75 7.80
N LYS A 52 -9.84 -12.27 6.91
CA LYS A 52 -11.08 -12.97 7.30
C LYS A 52 -10.81 -14.19 8.17
N ARG A 53 -9.73 -14.93 7.94
CA ARG A 53 -9.30 -16.04 8.82
C ARG A 53 -8.87 -15.53 10.18
N VAL A 54 -7.97 -14.55 10.23
CA VAL A 54 -7.48 -13.95 11.48
C VAL A 54 -8.62 -13.40 12.33
N PHE A 55 -9.63 -12.80 11.68
CA PHE A 55 -10.80 -12.21 12.35
C PHE A 55 -12.02 -13.14 12.41
N ALA A 56 -11.85 -14.43 12.11
CA ALA A 56 -12.91 -15.42 12.27
C ALA A 56 -13.46 -15.40 13.71
N GLY A 57 -14.79 -15.45 13.86
CA GLY A 57 -15.46 -15.40 15.17
C GLY A 57 -15.57 -13.98 15.78
N THR A 58 -15.16 -12.92 15.08
CA THR A 58 -15.51 -11.53 15.43
C THR A 58 -16.91 -11.19 14.89
N GLY A 59 -17.43 -10.02 15.26
CA GLY A 59 -18.74 -9.58 14.74
C GLY A 59 -18.80 -9.45 13.22
N PRO A 60 -19.99 -9.64 12.60
CA PRO A 60 -20.16 -9.54 11.16
C PRO A 60 -19.77 -8.16 10.60
N GLU A 61 -19.84 -7.11 11.40
CA GLU A 61 -19.42 -5.76 11.02
C GLU A 61 -17.91 -5.67 10.73
N THR A 62 -17.09 -6.38 11.50
CA THR A 62 -15.64 -6.44 11.26
C THR A 62 -15.32 -7.12 9.93
N ILE A 63 -15.98 -8.23 9.65
CA ILE A 63 -15.80 -8.96 8.39
C ILE A 63 -16.28 -8.12 7.20
N ALA A 64 -17.44 -7.47 7.32
CA ALA A 64 -17.98 -6.59 6.29
C ALA A 64 -17.04 -5.40 6.01
N ALA A 65 -16.42 -4.83 7.05
CA ALA A 65 -15.46 -3.74 6.91
C ALA A 65 -14.16 -4.20 6.18
N ILE A 66 -13.65 -5.39 6.49
CA ILE A 66 -12.50 -5.99 5.79
C ILE A 66 -12.84 -6.26 4.31
N GLU A 67 -14.04 -6.78 4.03
CA GLU A 67 -14.48 -7.02 2.65
C GLU A 67 -14.68 -5.71 1.87
N GLN A 68 -15.18 -4.65 2.51
CA GLN A 68 -15.31 -3.35 1.88
C GLN A 68 -13.93 -2.75 1.57
N TRP A 69 -12.99 -2.78 2.53
CA TRP A 69 -11.61 -2.39 2.32
C TRP A 69 -11.02 -3.10 1.09
N GLY A 70 -11.11 -4.41 1.01
CA GLY A 70 -10.57 -5.15 -0.13
C GLY A 70 -11.22 -4.83 -1.49
N ARG A 71 -12.52 -4.45 -1.52
CA ARG A 71 -13.15 -3.96 -2.75
C ARG A 71 -12.60 -2.60 -3.19
N GLU A 72 -12.31 -1.72 -2.24
CA GLU A 72 -11.71 -0.42 -2.50
C GLU A 72 -10.29 -0.54 -3.01
N GLU A 73 -9.46 -1.40 -2.39
CA GLU A 73 -8.09 -1.71 -2.87
C GLU A 73 -8.11 -2.26 -4.32
N ALA A 74 -8.95 -3.25 -4.58
CA ALA A 74 -9.07 -3.80 -5.94
C ALA A 74 -9.55 -2.75 -6.95
N GLN A 75 -10.33 -1.75 -6.52
CA GLN A 75 -10.71 -0.61 -7.34
C GLN A 75 -9.52 0.33 -7.59
N HIS A 76 -8.66 0.57 -6.58
CA HIS A 76 -7.42 1.31 -6.73
C HIS A 76 -6.55 0.68 -7.82
N GLY A 77 -6.34 -0.63 -7.75
CA GLY A 77 -5.60 -1.38 -8.75
C GLY A 77 -6.17 -1.22 -10.17
N ARG A 78 -7.51 -1.31 -10.33
CA ARG A 78 -8.17 -1.10 -11.62
C ARG A 78 -8.04 0.34 -12.15
N ALA A 79 -8.14 1.34 -11.28
CA ALA A 79 -8.01 2.74 -11.69
C ALA A 79 -6.59 3.06 -12.16
N LEU A 80 -5.57 2.62 -11.39
CA LEU A 80 -4.17 2.75 -11.74
C LEU A 80 -3.82 1.97 -13.01
N GLY A 81 -4.34 0.74 -13.14
CA GLY A 81 -4.15 -0.11 -14.31
C GLY A 81 -4.73 0.52 -15.58
N ARG A 82 -5.97 1.02 -15.52
CA ARG A 82 -6.59 1.71 -16.65
C ARG A 82 -5.79 2.95 -17.08
N TRP A 83 -5.35 3.76 -16.12
CA TRP A 83 -4.50 4.90 -16.43
C TRP A 83 -3.18 4.45 -17.08
N ALA A 84 -2.55 3.40 -16.54
CA ALA A 84 -1.29 2.88 -17.07
C ALA A 84 -1.44 2.32 -18.50
N GLU A 85 -2.55 1.66 -18.83
CA GLU A 85 -2.87 1.18 -20.18
C GLU A 85 -3.13 2.32 -21.17
N MET A 86 -3.69 3.45 -20.70
CA MET A 86 -3.82 4.66 -21.52
C MET A 86 -2.46 5.32 -21.78
N ALA A 87 -1.59 5.30 -20.77
CA ALA A 87 -0.26 5.89 -20.83
C ALA A 87 0.74 5.04 -21.64
N ASP A 88 0.61 3.73 -21.57
CA ASP A 88 1.39 2.75 -22.31
C ASP A 88 0.48 1.65 -22.85
N PRO A 89 0.04 1.73 -24.10
CA PRO A 89 -0.84 0.75 -24.74
C PRO A 89 -0.25 -0.68 -24.82
N SER A 90 1.06 -0.84 -24.66
CA SER A 90 1.71 -2.17 -24.58
C SER A 90 1.55 -2.85 -23.21
N PHE A 91 1.30 -2.09 -22.16
CA PHE A 91 0.99 -2.63 -20.84
C PHE A 91 -0.45 -3.15 -20.80
N LYS A 92 -0.63 -4.36 -20.23
CA LYS A 92 -1.95 -4.94 -19.97
C LYS A 92 -2.02 -5.40 -18.53
N LEU A 93 -2.88 -4.77 -17.75
CA LEU A 93 -3.03 -5.04 -16.32
C LEU A 93 -3.23 -6.53 -16.03
N GLU A 94 -4.19 -7.15 -16.71
CA GLU A 94 -4.55 -8.55 -16.46
C GLU A 94 -3.41 -9.53 -16.80
N GLU A 95 -2.66 -9.28 -17.87
CA GLU A 95 -1.51 -10.11 -18.25
C GLU A 95 -0.35 -9.96 -17.27
N ALA A 96 -0.02 -8.72 -16.90
CA ALA A 96 1.02 -8.44 -15.91
C ALA A 96 0.64 -9.00 -14.53
N PHE A 97 -0.63 -8.90 -14.14
CA PHE A 97 -1.14 -9.44 -12.89
C PHE A 97 -1.12 -10.98 -12.88
N ALA A 98 -1.49 -11.62 -13.97
CA ALA A 98 -1.40 -13.09 -14.08
C ALA A 98 0.05 -13.58 -13.92
N ARG A 99 1.04 -12.86 -14.46
CA ARG A 99 2.47 -13.14 -14.25
C ARG A 99 2.88 -12.92 -12.80
N PHE A 100 2.46 -11.82 -12.20
CA PHE A 100 2.72 -11.50 -10.81
C PHE A 100 2.17 -12.60 -9.89
N ARG A 101 0.91 -12.99 -10.05
CA ARG A 101 0.27 -14.06 -9.28
C ARG A 101 0.94 -15.43 -9.42
N LYS A 102 1.49 -15.73 -10.59
CA LYS A 102 2.21 -17.00 -10.83
C LYS A 102 3.55 -17.08 -10.10
N GLY A 103 4.23 -15.96 -9.94
CA GLY A 103 5.58 -15.91 -9.37
C GLY A 103 5.66 -15.39 -7.93
N TYR A 104 4.58 -14.83 -7.40
CA TYR A 104 4.53 -14.32 -6.04
C TYR A 104 3.38 -14.94 -5.25
N THR A 105 3.73 -15.50 -4.10
CA THR A 105 2.77 -15.93 -3.08
C THR A 105 3.27 -15.38 -1.75
N PRO A 106 2.46 -14.62 -1.01
CA PRO A 106 2.85 -14.13 0.31
C PRO A 106 3.19 -15.30 1.25
N GLU A 107 4.33 -15.24 1.93
CA GLU A 107 4.86 -16.30 2.80
C GLU A 107 3.88 -16.73 3.91
N HIS A 108 2.93 -15.87 4.26
CA HIS A 108 2.02 -16.06 5.40
C HIS A 108 0.60 -16.50 4.97
N PHE A 109 0.39 -16.85 3.69
CA PHE A 109 -0.92 -17.20 3.15
C PHE A 109 -1.13 -18.71 2.94
N ASP A 110 -0.19 -19.52 3.40
CA ASP A 110 -0.23 -20.99 3.26
C ASP A 110 -1.40 -21.70 3.97
N GLY A 111 -2.17 -20.95 4.75
CA GLY A 111 -3.49 -21.37 5.19
C GLY A 111 -3.55 -22.19 6.48
N SER A 112 -2.45 -22.37 7.19
CA SER A 112 -2.40 -23.32 8.32
C SER A 112 -2.92 -22.75 9.65
N ASP A 113 -2.99 -21.44 9.85
CA ASP A 113 -3.33 -20.86 11.15
C ASP A 113 -4.39 -19.74 11.10
N ASP A 114 -5.41 -19.84 11.96
CA ASP A 114 -6.37 -18.76 12.26
C ASP A 114 -5.76 -17.67 13.16
N VAL A 115 -4.45 -17.72 13.38
CA VAL A 115 -3.71 -16.78 14.22
C VAL A 115 -2.93 -15.81 13.35
N SER A 116 -3.01 -14.52 13.67
CA SER A 116 -2.19 -13.51 13.02
C SER A 116 -0.71 -13.82 13.19
N VAL A 117 0.06 -13.67 12.10
CA VAL A 117 1.55 -13.71 12.12
C VAL A 117 2.15 -12.64 13.06
N ARG A 118 1.35 -11.69 13.53
CA ARG A 118 1.73 -10.68 14.54
C ARG A 118 1.43 -11.12 15.96
N GLY A 119 0.91 -12.35 16.14
CA GLY A 119 0.61 -12.98 17.42
C GLY A 119 -0.70 -12.54 18.08
N SER A 120 -1.45 -11.61 17.47
CA SER A 120 -2.76 -11.16 17.95
C SER A 120 -3.49 -10.34 16.89
N ARG A 121 -4.83 -10.22 16.98
CA ARG A 121 -5.63 -9.34 16.11
C ARG A 121 -5.24 -7.87 16.27
N ARG A 122 -4.96 -7.41 17.50
CA ARG A 122 -4.43 -6.05 17.73
C ARG A 122 -3.10 -5.84 17.03
N GLY A 123 -2.20 -6.81 17.06
CA GLY A 123 -0.92 -6.75 16.37
C GLY A 123 -1.10 -6.67 14.85
N GLU A 124 -2.05 -7.42 14.31
CA GLU A 124 -2.39 -7.35 12.89
C GLU A 124 -2.89 -5.96 12.48
N MET A 125 -3.80 -5.38 13.27
CA MET A 125 -4.32 -4.04 12.98
C MET A 125 -3.24 -2.95 13.06
N ILE A 126 -2.25 -3.09 13.95
CA ILE A 126 -1.08 -2.19 13.98
C ILE A 126 -0.28 -2.33 12.68
N ALA A 127 -0.03 -3.56 12.22
CA ALA A 127 0.67 -3.80 10.96
C ALA A 127 -0.10 -3.20 9.76
N ARG A 128 -1.43 -3.35 9.72
CA ARG A 128 -2.27 -2.70 8.71
C ARG A 128 -2.15 -1.17 8.78
N CYS A 129 -2.23 -0.56 9.96
CA CYS A 129 -2.00 0.89 10.11
C CYS A 129 -0.66 1.36 9.53
N VAL A 130 0.40 0.54 9.63
CA VAL A 130 1.70 0.86 9.03
C VAL A 130 1.61 0.82 7.50
N VAL A 131 0.94 -0.19 6.93
CA VAL A 131 0.73 -0.30 5.47
C VAL A 131 -0.02 0.93 4.96
N GLU A 132 -1.19 1.22 5.52
CA GLU A 132 -2.04 2.34 5.09
C GLU A 132 -1.35 3.71 5.27
N SER A 133 -0.47 3.82 6.28
CA SER A 133 0.37 5.03 6.42
C SER A 133 1.35 5.16 5.27
N GLY A 134 1.94 4.05 4.83
CA GLY A 134 2.85 3.98 3.69
C GLY A 134 2.15 4.34 2.38
N THR A 135 1.03 3.68 2.08
CA THR A 135 0.26 3.87 0.85
C THR A 135 -0.37 5.25 0.77
N SER A 136 -0.96 5.78 1.87
CA SER A 136 -1.45 7.16 1.94
C SER A 136 -0.35 8.19 1.65
N SER A 137 0.85 7.98 2.18
CA SER A 137 2.02 8.83 1.93
C SER A 137 2.47 8.72 0.46
N TYR A 138 2.52 7.51 -0.07
CA TYR A 138 2.95 7.19 -1.42
C TYR A 138 2.05 7.83 -2.48
N TYR A 139 0.73 7.64 -2.38
CA TYR A 139 -0.20 8.25 -3.31
C TYR A 139 -0.30 9.77 -3.14
N SER A 140 -0.09 10.30 -1.92
CA SER A 140 0.08 11.75 -1.75
C SER A 140 1.30 12.29 -2.49
N ALA A 141 2.40 11.52 -2.52
CA ALA A 141 3.62 11.89 -3.24
C ALA A 141 3.40 11.85 -4.76
N ILE A 142 2.77 10.78 -5.28
CA ILE A 142 2.42 10.67 -6.72
C ILE A 142 1.51 11.82 -7.14
N ARG A 143 0.45 12.13 -6.36
CA ARG A 143 -0.43 13.27 -6.63
C ARG A 143 0.33 14.59 -6.76
N ASP A 144 1.24 14.82 -5.81
CA ASP A 144 1.98 16.09 -5.74
C ASP A 144 3.09 16.21 -6.80
N ALA A 145 3.56 15.09 -7.35
CA ALA A 145 4.58 15.02 -8.39
C ALA A 145 4.00 14.96 -9.81
N SER A 146 2.74 14.51 -9.96
CA SER A 146 2.15 14.32 -11.28
C SER A 146 1.68 15.65 -11.86
N GLU A 147 2.16 15.97 -13.07
CA GLU A 147 1.61 17.03 -13.92
C GLU A 147 0.42 16.52 -14.75
N GLU A 148 0.26 15.20 -14.91
CA GLU A 148 -0.83 14.57 -15.63
C GLU A 148 -2.09 14.58 -14.76
N PRO A 149 -3.19 15.27 -15.20
CA PRO A 149 -4.31 15.57 -14.31
C PRO A 149 -5.10 14.36 -13.87
N VAL A 150 -5.23 13.32 -14.69
CA VAL A 150 -5.99 12.12 -14.33
C VAL A 150 -5.22 11.29 -13.29
N LEU A 151 -3.89 11.15 -13.44
CA LEU A 151 -3.08 10.49 -12.42
C LEU A 151 -3.11 11.26 -11.10
N ALA A 152 -2.99 12.60 -11.16
CA ALA A 152 -3.06 13.42 -9.96
C ALA A 152 -4.42 13.26 -9.24
N GLU A 153 -5.53 13.18 -9.98
CA GLU A 153 -6.86 12.94 -9.44
C GLU A 153 -6.96 11.55 -8.80
N ILE A 154 -6.58 10.48 -9.52
CA ILE A 154 -6.63 9.10 -9.02
C ILE A 154 -5.79 8.97 -7.75
N ALA A 155 -4.55 9.41 -7.78
CA ALA A 155 -3.65 9.34 -6.63
C ALA A 155 -4.18 10.15 -5.43
N GLY A 156 -4.82 11.29 -5.67
CA GLY A 156 -5.47 12.09 -4.62
C GLY A 156 -6.65 11.36 -3.97
N ARG A 157 -7.48 10.67 -4.77
CA ARG A 157 -8.60 9.87 -4.29
C ARG A 157 -8.12 8.66 -3.48
N ILE A 158 -7.14 7.91 -4.02
CA ILE A 158 -6.54 6.78 -3.31
C ILE A 158 -5.90 7.24 -1.99
N ALA A 159 -5.09 8.30 -1.99
CA ALA A 159 -4.48 8.80 -0.76
C ALA A 159 -5.50 9.14 0.34
N ALA A 160 -6.68 9.61 -0.03
CA ALA A 160 -7.77 9.88 0.92
C ALA A 160 -8.41 8.58 1.42
N ASP A 161 -8.56 7.57 0.55
CA ASP A 161 -9.06 6.25 0.93
C ASP A 161 -8.11 5.56 1.90
N GLU A 162 -6.80 5.54 1.60
CA GLU A 162 -5.75 4.97 2.45
C GLU A 162 -5.76 5.59 3.87
N TYR A 163 -6.02 6.90 3.96
CA TYR A 163 -6.18 7.54 5.26
C TYR A 163 -7.45 7.06 5.98
N ARG A 164 -8.56 6.78 5.26
CA ARG A 164 -9.76 6.17 5.83
C ARG A 164 -9.53 4.73 6.26
N HIS A 165 -8.79 3.95 5.45
CA HIS A 165 -8.36 2.58 5.77
C HIS A 165 -7.49 2.56 7.03
N TYR A 166 -6.51 3.47 7.13
CA TYR A 166 -5.75 3.67 8.37
C TYR A 166 -6.68 3.89 9.58
N LYS A 167 -7.67 4.78 9.43
CA LYS A 167 -8.60 5.06 10.51
C LYS A 167 -9.45 3.83 10.86
N LEU A 168 -9.92 3.08 9.87
CA LEU A 168 -10.63 1.82 10.07
C LEU A 168 -9.80 0.84 10.91
N PHE A 169 -8.58 0.55 10.50
CA PHE A 169 -7.72 -0.39 11.22
C PHE A 169 -7.30 0.13 12.60
N TYR A 170 -7.11 1.41 12.73
CA TYR A 170 -6.86 2.05 14.03
C TYR A 170 -8.04 1.87 14.99
N ASP A 171 -9.26 2.10 14.54
CA ASP A 171 -10.46 1.92 15.34
C ASP A 171 -10.70 0.44 15.67
N LEU A 172 -10.52 -0.47 14.70
CA LEU A 172 -10.61 -1.91 14.90
C LEU A 172 -9.56 -2.44 15.89
N GLN A 173 -8.34 -1.90 15.90
CA GLN A 173 -7.32 -2.22 16.90
C GLN A 173 -7.85 -1.96 18.32
N HIS A 174 -8.51 -0.83 18.55
CA HIS A 174 -9.01 -0.45 19.87
C HIS A 174 -10.28 -1.20 20.26
N ALA A 175 -11.06 -1.66 19.28
CA ALA A 175 -12.29 -2.41 19.51
C ALA A 175 -12.06 -3.90 19.87
N GLN A 176 -10.84 -4.45 19.71
CA GLN A 176 -10.58 -5.85 20.03
C GLN A 176 -10.70 -6.12 21.51
N PRO A 177 -11.35 -7.25 21.93
CA PRO A 177 -11.47 -7.64 23.32
C PRO A 177 -10.15 -8.14 23.94
N GLU A 178 -9.15 -8.39 23.13
CA GLU A 178 -7.83 -8.83 23.58
C GLU A 178 -7.16 -7.79 24.50
N PRO A 179 -6.27 -8.21 25.40
CA PRO A 179 -5.50 -7.28 26.23
C PRO A 179 -4.72 -6.25 25.38
N GLU A 180 -4.59 -5.04 25.93
CA GLU A 180 -3.76 -4.01 25.31
C GLU A 180 -2.31 -4.49 25.20
N LEU A 181 -1.71 -4.26 24.01
CA LEU A 181 -0.29 -4.51 23.80
C LEU A 181 0.54 -3.38 24.43
N GLY A 182 1.59 -3.75 25.13
CA GLY A 182 2.56 -2.77 25.66
C GLY A 182 3.25 -2.01 24.52
N PHE A 183 3.68 -0.78 24.80
CA PHE A 183 4.32 0.12 23.83
C PHE A 183 5.45 -0.55 23.03
N TRP A 184 6.37 -1.25 23.69
CA TRP A 184 7.50 -1.91 23.04
C TRP A 184 7.08 -3.02 22.06
N LYS A 185 6.00 -3.74 22.39
CA LYS A 185 5.44 -4.76 21.48
C LYS A 185 4.81 -4.10 20.25
N LYS A 186 4.03 -3.03 20.44
CA LYS A 186 3.46 -2.23 19.33
C LYS A 186 4.57 -1.68 18.43
N LEU A 187 5.62 -1.13 19.01
CA LEU A 187 6.77 -0.59 18.28
C LEU A 187 7.51 -1.69 17.51
N SER A 188 7.73 -2.86 18.14
CA SER A 188 8.36 -4.00 17.47
C SER A 188 7.58 -4.48 16.25
N ILE A 189 6.24 -4.54 16.34
CA ILE A 189 5.37 -4.90 15.22
C ILE A 189 5.50 -3.85 14.09
N ALA A 190 5.42 -2.56 14.43
CA ALA A 190 5.51 -1.50 13.44
C ALA A 190 6.87 -1.49 12.72
N VAL A 191 7.97 -1.63 13.47
CA VAL A 191 9.33 -1.71 12.89
C VAL A 191 9.50 -2.97 12.05
N GLY A 192 8.96 -4.10 12.50
CA GLY A 192 8.93 -5.35 11.73
C GLY A 192 8.24 -5.13 10.38
N ARG A 193 7.02 -4.57 10.39
CA ARG A 193 6.27 -4.33 9.15
C ARG A 193 6.98 -3.36 8.19
N VAL A 194 7.62 -2.31 8.71
CA VAL A 194 8.45 -1.40 7.88
C VAL A 194 9.64 -2.13 7.24
N ARG A 195 10.23 -3.10 7.94
CA ARG A 195 11.33 -3.91 7.36
C ARG A 195 10.85 -4.87 6.28
N GLU A 196 9.65 -5.40 6.44
CA GLU A 196 9.01 -6.28 5.45
C GLU A 196 8.58 -5.53 4.18
N SER A 197 8.46 -4.20 4.20
CA SER A 197 8.22 -3.44 2.98
C SER A 197 9.39 -3.48 1.98
N ASP A 198 10.54 -3.98 2.41
CA ASP A 198 11.66 -4.35 1.51
C ASP A 198 11.49 -5.80 0.95
N ASP A 199 10.29 -6.38 1.00
CA ASP A 199 10.00 -7.74 0.56
C ASP A 199 10.02 -7.91 -0.96
N ASP A 200 9.77 -9.13 -1.40
CA ASP A 200 9.80 -9.49 -2.81
C ASP A 200 8.59 -8.94 -3.59
N GLU A 201 7.49 -8.59 -2.91
CA GLU A 201 6.26 -8.13 -3.55
C GLU A 201 6.49 -6.90 -4.43
N LEU A 202 7.10 -5.84 -3.86
CA LEU A 202 7.35 -4.59 -4.59
C LEU A 202 8.38 -4.76 -5.71
N ALA A 203 9.43 -5.55 -5.48
CA ALA A 203 10.44 -5.81 -6.49
C ALA A 203 9.88 -6.64 -7.65
N PHE A 204 9.09 -7.66 -7.34
CA PHE A 204 8.53 -8.56 -8.33
C PHE A 204 7.36 -7.92 -9.09
N SER A 205 6.50 -7.13 -8.42
CA SER A 205 5.48 -6.35 -9.11
C SER A 205 6.10 -5.35 -10.09
N PHE A 206 7.18 -4.67 -9.68
CA PHE A 206 7.88 -3.74 -10.57
C PHE A 206 8.49 -4.47 -11.79
N TYR A 207 9.05 -5.66 -11.58
CA TYR A 207 9.53 -6.51 -12.67
C TYR A 207 8.41 -6.90 -13.63
N CYS A 208 7.32 -7.50 -13.12
CA CYS A 208 6.19 -7.95 -13.94
C CYS A 208 5.51 -6.80 -14.70
N ALA A 209 5.50 -5.61 -14.12
CA ALA A 209 4.87 -4.44 -14.71
C ALA A 209 5.72 -3.74 -15.78
N ASN A 210 7.06 -3.86 -15.71
CA ASN A 210 7.96 -3.06 -16.53
C ASN A 210 8.93 -3.85 -17.43
N VAL A 211 8.97 -5.18 -17.28
CA VAL A 211 9.70 -6.06 -18.20
C VAL A 211 8.69 -6.85 -19.03
N PRO A 212 8.59 -6.58 -20.35
CA PRO A 212 7.68 -7.33 -21.21
C PRO A 212 8.03 -8.82 -21.27
N PRO A 213 7.06 -9.72 -21.48
CA PRO A 213 7.30 -11.16 -21.52
C PRO A 213 8.38 -11.61 -22.47
N GLU A 214 8.46 -10.99 -23.63
CA GLU A 214 9.47 -11.29 -24.67
C GLU A 214 10.90 -10.89 -24.27
N GLN A 215 11.05 -10.07 -23.25
CA GLN A 215 12.36 -9.64 -22.71
C GLN A 215 12.78 -10.40 -21.46
N GLU A 216 11.96 -11.29 -20.93
CA GLU A 216 12.28 -12.05 -19.69
C GLU A 216 13.57 -12.84 -19.80
N ALA A 217 13.82 -13.49 -20.94
CA ALA A 217 15.06 -14.26 -21.17
C ALA A 217 16.31 -13.38 -21.15
N ALA A 218 16.21 -12.15 -21.65
CA ALA A 218 17.30 -11.18 -21.66
C ALA A 218 17.42 -10.39 -20.34
N THR A 219 16.33 -10.31 -19.59
CA THR A 219 16.26 -9.57 -18.33
C THR A 219 15.58 -10.44 -17.26
N PRO A 220 16.28 -11.48 -16.78
CA PRO A 220 15.72 -12.34 -15.74
C PRO A 220 15.49 -11.57 -14.44
N TYR A 221 14.52 -12.03 -13.66
CA TYR A 221 14.24 -11.42 -12.36
C TYR A 221 15.45 -11.49 -11.41
N ASP A 222 15.82 -10.36 -10.87
CA ASP A 222 16.80 -10.19 -9.79
C ASP A 222 16.19 -9.27 -8.74
N ARG A 223 15.82 -9.83 -7.58
CA ARG A 223 15.18 -9.10 -6.48
C ARG A 223 15.93 -7.82 -6.10
N LYS A 224 17.26 -7.91 -5.93
CA LYS A 224 18.07 -6.77 -5.49
C LYS A 224 18.10 -5.65 -6.53
N LYS A 225 18.22 -6.01 -7.80
CA LYS A 225 18.18 -5.07 -8.93
C LYS A 225 16.82 -4.37 -9.00
N PHE A 226 15.72 -5.14 -8.99
CA PHE A 226 14.39 -4.59 -9.15
C PHE A 226 13.88 -3.84 -7.91
N SER A 227 14.25 -4.25 -6.69
CA SER A 227 14.01 -3.47 -5.48
C SER A 227 14.71 -2.09 -5.55
N LYS A 228 15.94 -2.03 -6.05
CA LYS A 228 16.63 -0.75 -6.24
C LYS A 228 15.96 0.12 -7.32
N LEU A 229 15.53 -0.46 -8.44
CA LEU A 229 14.84 0.27 -9.51
C LEU A 229 13.48 0.82 -9.02
N ALA A 230 12.68 -0.02 -8.37
CA ALA A 230 11.40 0.38 -7.78
C ALA A 230 11.57 1.50 -6.74
N GLY A 231 12.55 1.36 -5.85
CA GLY A 231 12.86 2.36 -4.84
C GLY A 231 13.28 3.71 -5.45
N ARG A 232 14.12 3.71 -6.49
CA ARG A 232 14.51 4.94 -7.20
C ARG A 232 13.32 5.62 -7.88
N ALA A 233 12.51 4.85 -8.61
CA ALA A 233 11.34 5.38 -9.30
C ALA A 233 10.34 5.99 -8.30
N SER A 234 10.08 5.30 -7.20
CA SER A 234 9.17 5.80 -6.14
C SER A 234 9.71 7.06 -5.47
N MET A 235 11.01 7.07 -5.13
CA MET A 235 11.62 8.21 -4.43
C MET A 235 11.63 9.50 -5.25
N ALA A 236 11.57 9.43 -6.57
CA ALA A 236 11.48 10.62 -7.43
C ALA A 236 10.25 11.49 -7.12
N ALA A 237 9.16 10.87 -6.64
CA ALA A 237 7.94 11.58 -6.27
C ALA A 237 7.96 12.15 -4.83
N TYR A 238 8.82 11.65 -3.94
CA TYR A 238 8.74 11.97 -2.53
C TYR A 238 9.35 13.33 -2.17
N HIS A 239 8.63 14.06 -1.31
CA HIS A 239 9.14 15.18 -0.54
C HIS A 239 9.15 14.85 0.95
N ARG A 240 9.98 15.57 1.72
CA ARG A 240 10.10 15.40 3.17
C ARG A 240 8.76 15.40 3.90
N LYS A 241 7.81 16.26 3.49
CA LYS A 241 6.47 16.36 4.10
C LYS A 241 5.69 15.04 4.08
N HIS A 242 5.88 14.21 3.03
CA HIS A 242 5.19 12.92 2.91
C HIS A 242 5.72 11.92 3.94
N ILE A 243 7.04 11.89 4.13
CA ILE A 243 7.69 11.04 5.13
C ILE A 243 7.35 11.47 6.54
N ASP A 244 7.32 12.78 6.82
CA ASP A 244 6.93 13.27 8.14
C ASP A 244 5.50 12.86 8.50
N ARG A 245 4.56 12.93 7.53
CA ARG A 245 3.17 12.47 7.72
C ARG A 245 3.09 10.96 7.96
N LEU A 246 3.78 10.15 7.15
CA LEU A 246 3.88 8.71 7.34
C LEU A 246 4.31 8.38 8.77
N VAL A 247 5.42 8.97 9.22
CA VAL A 247 5.96 8.73 10.56
C VAL A 247 4.97 9.15 11.65
N GLN A 248 4.28 10.28 11.48
CA GLN A 248 3.26 10.73 12.43
C GLN A 248 2.11 9.71 12.56
N MET A 249 1.64 9.15 11.45
CA MET A 249 0.59 8.13 11.45
C MET A 249 1.06 6.84 12.14
N VAL A 250 2.25 6.34 11.81
CA VAL A 250 2.84 5.14 12.44
C VAL A 250 3.06 5.35 13.94
N VAL A 251 3.61 6.50 14.35
CA VAL A 251 3.83 6.85 15.76
C VAL A 251 2.51 6.89 16.52
N LYS A 252 1.44 7.42 15.92
CA LYS A 252 0.09 7.40 16.51
C LYS A 252 -0.45 5.97 16.65
N ALA A 253 -0.25 5.10 15.65
CA ALA A 253 -0.71 3.72 15.69
C ALA A 253 -0.09 2.91 16.83
N VAL A 254 1.15 3.19 17.22
CA VAL A 254 1.82 2.56 18.36
C VAL A 254 1.49 3.23 19.71
N GLY A 255 0.65 4.28 19.73
CA GLY A 255 0.21 4.95 20.95
C GLY A 255 1.18 6.03 21.47
N ALA A 256 2.09 6.54 20.64
CA ALA A 256 2.97 7.63 21.01
C ALA A 256 2.49 8.99 20.45
N ASN A 257 3.09 10.08 20.91
CA ASN A 257 2.74 11.41 20.43
C ASN A 257 3.26 11.67 19.01
N PRO A 258 2.38 11.79 17.99
CA PRO A 258 2.77 11.97 16.58
C PRO A 258 3.49 13.32 16.32
N HIS A 259 3.36 14.29 17.22
CA HIS A 259 4.01 15.59 17.12
C HIS A 259 5.19 15.75 18.10
N GLY A 260 5.55 14.67 18.81
CA GLY A 260 6.64 14.63 19.78
C GLY A 260 8.02 14.59 19.10
N TRP A 261 9.06 14.72 19.94
CA TRP A 261 10.45 14.69 19.47
C TRP A 261 10.84 13.34 18.83
N LEU A 262 10.25 12.22 19.30
CA LEU A 262 10.48 10.89 18.71
C LEU A 262 10.02 10.83 17.26
N ALA A 263 8.82 11.34 16.94
CA ALA A 263 8.31 11.38 15.58
C ALA A 263 9.21 12.25 14.68
N ARG A 264 9.65 13.40 15.18
CA ARG A 264 10.57 14.29 14.43
C ARG A 264 11.89 13.61 14.13
N LEU A 265 12.49 12.95 15.13
CA LEU A 265 13.75 12.22 14.96
C LEU A 265 13.59 11.06 13.99
N ALA A 266 12.55 10.25 14.13
CA ALA A 266 12.27 9.14 13.22
C ALA A 266 12.06 9.61 11.78
N GLY A 267 11.36 10.72 11.56
CA GLY A 267 11.20 11.35 10.26
C GLY A 267 12.53 11.78 9.63
N ILE A 268 13.43 12.40 10.42
CA ILE A 268 14.78 12.78 9.95
C ILE A 268 15.59 11.55 9.54
N LEU A 269 15.59 10.52 10.37
CA LEU A 269 16.38 9.30 10.12
C LEU A 269 15.84 8.53 8.90
N LEU A 270 14.51 8.40 8.80
CA LEU A 270 13.90 7.71 7.67
C LEU A 270 14.15 8.47 6.36
N TRP A 271 13.99 9.79 6.34
CA TRP A 271 14.27 10.61 5.17
C TRP A 271 15.72 10.43 4.70
N ARG A 272 16.70 10.57 5.59
CA ARG A 272 18.12 10.37 5.27
C ARG A 272 18.41 8.98 4.72
N ARG A 273 17.79 7.94 5.30
CA ARG A 273 17.96 6.55 4.82
C ARG A 273 17.40 6.38 3.40
N LEU A 274 16.27 6.99 3.09
CA LEU A 274 15.66 6.92 1.76
C LEU A 274 16.47 7.70 0.73
N GLU A 275 16.97 8.90 1.06
CA GLU A 275 17.87 9.65 0.19
C GLU A 275 19.14 8.86 -0.17
N THR A 276 19.76 8.20 0.80
CA THR A 276 20.98 7.40 0.55
C THR A 276 20.74 6.13 -0.26
N ARG A 277 19.52 5.60 -0.28
CA ARG A 277 19.17 4.42 -1.10
C ARG A 277 18.78 4.77 -2.54
N SER A 278 18.40 6.01 -2.80
CA SER A 278 18.05 6.49 -4.14
C SER A 278 19.26 6.87 -5.01
N ILE A 279 20.43 7.01 -4.39
CA ILE A 279 21.72 7.20 -5.06
C ILE A 279 22.30 5.84 -5.45
#